data_5f9583c15ce7064faac5eabbbc2613c5
#
_entry.id   5f9583c15ce7064faac5eabbbc2613c5
#
_cell.length_a   1.000
_cell.length_b   1.000
_cell.length_c   1.000
_cell.angle_alpha   90.00
_cell.angle_beta   90.00
_cell.angle_gamma   90.00
#
_symmetry.space_group_name_H-M   'P 1'
#
loop_
_entity.id
_entity.type
_entity.pdbx_description
1 polymer ?
#
loop_
_entity_poly.entity_id
_entity_poly.type
_entity_poly.pdbx_seq_one_letter_code
_entity_poly.pdbx_strand_id
1 'polypeptide(L)'
;MKKIILIILLCTLLIITQVKASLPLSGKNIIIDVGHGGIDAGTSYQNILEKDLNLAISQKLEQELTKNGASVILTRDNDYDLSSPNADRRKKSDFDNRIKLINNSKADIYLSIHINYLEDSTYSGAQ
;
A
#
# COMPACT_ATOMS: atom_id res chain seq x y z
N MET A 1 21.25 12.29 52.04
CA MET A 1 20.87 13.18 50.93
C MET A 1 21.48 12.74 49.59
N LYS A 2 22.81 12.60 49.42
CA LYS A 2 23.43 12.20 48.14
C LYS A 2 22.89 10.89 47.54
N LYS A 3 22.65 9.83 48.38
CA LYS A 3 22.10 8.53 47.93
C LYS A 3 20.65 8.64 47.44
N ILE A 4 19.83 9.50 48.07
CA ILE A 4 18.43 9.73 47.66
C ILE A 4 18.38 10.45 46.29
N ILE A 5 19.23 11.46 46.12
CA ILE A 5 19.35 12.21 44.82
C ILE A 5 19.77 11.24 43.71
N LEU A 6 20.75 10.35 43.96
CA LEU A 6 21.19 9.35 42.98
C LEU A 6 20.10 8.38 42.59
N ILE A 7 19.28 7.92 43.54
CA ILE A 7 18.16 7.01 43.28
C ILE A 7 17.08 7.73 42.45
N ILE A 8 16.75 8.98 42.77
CA ILE A 8 15.79 9.77 42.01
C ILE A 8 16.30 9.97 40.56
N LEU A 9 17.56 10.30 40.38
CA LEU A 9 18.17 10.47 39.07
C LEU A 9 18.16 9.15 38.26
N LEU A 10 18.41 8.01 38.89
CA LEU A 10 18.35 6.69 38.26
C LEU A 10 16.92 6.30 37.88
N CYS A 11 15.93 6.59 38.72
CA CYS A 11 14.53 6.34 38.45
C CYS A 11 14.00 7.23 37.31
N THR A 12 14.38 8.52 37.27
CA THR A 12 14.01 9.42 36.16
C THR A 12 14.65 8.98 34.84
N LEU A 13 15.90 8.52 34.85
CA LEU A 13 16.56 7.99 33.66
C LEU A 13 15.87 6.73 33.14
N LEU A 14 15.43 5.83 34.02
CA LEU A 14 14.66 4.63 33.68
C LEU A 14 13.28 4.95 33.08
N ILE A 15 12.63 6.02 33.52
CA ILE A 15 11.32 6.44 32.98
C ILE A 15 11.48 7.04 31.57
N ILE A 16 12.53 7.80 31.32
CA ILE A 16 12.78 8.41 30.01
C ILE A 16 13.06 7.37 28.92
N THR A 17 13.66 6.21 29.26
CA THR A 17 13.94 5.14 28.31
C THR A 17 12.71 4.36 27.84
N GLN A 18 11.53 4.57 28.43
CA GLN A 18 10.29 3.87 28.09
C GLN A 18 9.43 4.56 27.03
N VAL A 19 9.80 5.76 26.58
CA VAL A 19 9.10 6.43 25.48
C VAL A 19 9.52 5.77 24.18
N LYS A 20 8.87 4.66 23.82
CA LYS A 20 8.92 4.13 22.45
C LYS A 20 8.17 5.13 21.58
N ALA A 21 8.87 5.88 20.76
CA ALA A 21 8.25 6.64 19.70
C ALA A 21 7.48 5.64 18.81
N SER A 22 6.15 5.73 18.78
CA SER A 22 5.37 4.93 17.84
C SER A 22 5.65 5.40 16.42
N LEU A 23 5.75 4.47 15.49
CA LEU A 23 5.88 4.81 14.07
C LEU A 23 4.64 5.58 13.62
N PRO A 24 4.76 6.53 12.68
CA PRO A 24 3.66 7.43 12.28
C PRO A 24 2.38 6.72 11.85
N LEU A 25 2.51 5.52 11.26
CA LEU A 25 1.39 4.72 10.76
C LEU A 25 1.10 3.49 11.62
N SER A 26 1.61 3.46 12.86
CA SER A 26 1.39 2.34 13.78
C SER A 26 -0.11 2.11 14.02
N GLY A 27 -0.55 0.86 13.80
CA GLY A 27 -1.95 0.47 13.95
C GLY A 27 -2.87 0.85 12.79
N LYS A 28 -2.34 1.38 11.68
CA LYS A 28 -3.11 1.63 10.46
C LYS A 28 -3.09 0.42 9.54
N ASN A 29 -4.28 0.06 9.02
CA ASN A 29 -4.45 -0.95 7.99
C ASN A 29 -4.71 -0.25 6.66
N ILE A 30 -3.88 -0.53 5.66
CA ILE A 30 -3.96 0.11 4.34
C ILE A 30 -4.10 -0.97 3.29
N ILE A 31 -5.05 -0.81 2.36
CA ILE A 31 -5.14 -1.65 1.18
C ILE A 31 -4.77 -0.84 -0.06
N ILE A 32 -3.89 -1.40 -0.87
CA ILE A 32 -3.47 -0.84 -2.14
C ILE A 32 -4.05 -1.69 -3.26
N ASP A 33 -4.93 -1.10 -4.05
CA ASP A 33 -5.44 -1.70 -5.28
C ASP A 33 -4.45 -1.45 -6.41
N VAL A 34 -3.81 -2.52 -6.84
CA VAL A 34 -2.80 -2.50 -7.91
C VAL A 34 -3.52 -2.64 -9.24
N GLY A 35 -3.72 -1.53 -9.94
CA GLY A 35 -4.49 -1.48 -11.18
C GLY A 35 -4.02 -2.45 -12.24
N HIS A 36 -4.97 -3.03 -13.02
CA HIS A 36 -4.74 -4.01 -14.08
C HIS A 36 -4.07 -5.31 -13.59
N GLY A 37 -3.50 -6.10 -14.50
CA GLY A 37 -2.79 -7.35 -14.21
C GLY A 37 -3.18 -8.49 -15.13
N GLY A 38 -2.34 -9.51 -15.23
CA GLY A 38 -2.55 -10.66 -16.10
C GLY A 38 -2.75 -10.25 -17.55
N ILE A 39 -3.90 -10.59 -18.13
CA ILE A 39 -4.22 -10.23 -19.52
C ILE A 39 -4.64 -8.77 -19.72
N ASP A 40 -5.04 -8.06 -18.66
CA ASP A 40 -5.34 -6.62 -18.73
C ASP A 40 -4.06 -5.82 -18.54
N ALA A 41 -3.45 -5.40 -19.64
CA ALA A 41 -2.22 -4.62 -19.63
C ALA A 41 -2.41 -3.17 -19.15
N GLY A 42 -3.66 -2.65 -19.17
CA GLY A 42 -3.92 -1.22 -19.05
C GLY A 42 -3.47 -0.47 -20.29
N THR A 43 -3.07 0.78 -20.14
CA THR A 43 -2.45 1.55 -21.22
C THR A 43 -1.01 1.09 -21.48
N SER A 44 -0.47 1.42 -22.65
CA SER A 44 0.92 1.08 -23.00
C SER A 44 1.59 2.18 -23.81
N TYR A 45 2.89 2.36 -23.58
CA TYR A 45 3.73 3.24 -24.35
C TYR A 45 5.13 2.63 -24.52
N GLN A 46 5.63 2.53 -25.75
CA GLN A 46 6.97 1.98 -26.09
C GLN A 46 7.29 0.64 -25.37
N ASN A 47 6.35 -0.30 -25.39
CA ASN A 47 6.43 -1.61 -24.71
C ASN A 47 6.42 -1.57 -23.16
N ILE A 48 6.21 -0.41 -22.57
CA ILE A 48 5.98 -0.29 -21.12
C ILE A 48 4.48 -0.46 -20.89
N LEU A 49 4.09 -1.41 -20.03
CA LEU A 49 2.70 -1.69 -19.71
C LEU A 49 2.32 -1.02 -18.38
N GLU A 50 1.14 -0.44 -18.33
CA GLU A 50 0.62 0.19 -17.11
C GLU A 50 0.60 -0.79 -15.92
N LYS A 51 0.18 -2.04 -16.15
CA LYS A 51 0.12 -3.07 -15.11
C LYS A 51 1.46 -3.30 -14.40
N ASP A 52 2.58 -3.23 -15.14
CA ASP A 52 3.93 -3.47 -14.60
C ASP A 52 4.39 -2.28 -13.76
N LEU A 53 4.10 -1.07 -14.22
CA LEU A 53 4.39 0.15 -13.46
C LEU A 53 3.55 0.23 -12.19
N ASN A 54 2.25 -0.07 -12.27
CA ASN A 54 1.36 -0.09 -11.12
C ASN A 54 1.85 -1.07 -10.07
N LEU A 55 2.30 -2.28 -10.47
CA LEU A 55 2.86 -3.26 -9.55
C LEU A 55 4.15 -2.75 -8.88
N ALA A 56 5.08 -2.25 -9.67
CA ALA A 56 6.36 -1.77 -9.15
C ALA A 56 6.20 -0.58 -8.18
N ILE A 57 5.29 0.36 -8.48
CA ILE A 57 4.99 1.50 -7.61
C ILE A 57 4.31 1.01 -6.33
N SER A 58 3.32 0.13 -6.44
CA SER A 58 2.58 -0.39 -5.28
C SER A 58 3.47 -1.16 -4.32
N GLN A 59 4.40 -1.98 -4.81
CA GLN A 59 5.36 -2.72 -3.99
C GLN A 59 6.34 -1.78 -3.26
N LYS A 60 6.80 -0.71 -3.90
CA LYS A 60 7.63 0.32 -3.24
C LYS A 60 6.83 1.07 -2.17
N LEU A 61 5.60 1.43 -2.47
CA LEU A 61 4.71 2.11 -1.54
C LEU A 61 4.40 1.23 -0.33
N GLU A 62 4.11 -0.05 -0.53
CA GLU A 62 3.94 -1.04 0.54
C GLU A 62 5.14 -1.06 1.48
N GLN A 63 6.36 -1.14 0.92
CA GLN A 63 7.58 -1.14 1.72
C GLN A 63 7.72 0.12 2.57
N GLU A 64 7.48 1.30 2.00
CA GLU A 64 7.59 2.56 2.73
C GLU A 64 6.50 2.71 3.80
N LEU A 65 5.26 2.33 3.52
CA LEU A 65 4.18 2.36 4.50
C LEU A 65 4.44 1.39 5.66
N THR A 66 4.92 0.18 5.34
CA THR A 66 5.26 -0.85 6.35
C THR A 66 6.43 -0.40 7.25
N LYS A 67 7.48 0.21 6.69
CA LYS A 67 8.57 0.82 7.49
C LYS A 67 8.06 1.87 8.45
N ASN A 68 6.99 2.56 8.11
CA ASN A 68 6.35 3.57 8.95
C ASN A 68 5.29 2.99 9.90
N GLY A 69 5.15 1.67 9.96
CA GLY A 69 4.33 0.95 10.95
C GLY A 69 2.92 0.57 10.50
N ALA A 70 2.58 0.77 9.23
CA ALA A 70 1.30 0.30 8.70
C ALA A 70 1.29 -1.22 8.46
N SER A 71 0.11 -1.81 8.55
CA SER A 71 -0.20 -3.13 7.98
C SER A 71 -0.75 -2.91 6.57
N VAL A 72 -0.09 -3.44 5.55
CA VAL A 72 -0.45 -3.18 4.15
C VAL A 72 -0.89 -4.47 3.46
N ILE A 73 -1.94 -4.37 2.65
CA ILE A 73 -2.45 -5.45 1.79
C ILE A 73 -2.41 -4.93 0.36
N LEU A 74 -1.80 -5.70 -0.55
CA LEU A 74 -1.90 -5.48 -1.99
C LEU A 74 -3.05 -6.33 -2.56
N THR A 75 -3.83 -5.81 -3.52
CA THR A 75 -4.84 -6.63 -4.22
C THR A 75 -4.20 -7.70 -5.09
N ARG A 76 -3.00 -7.45 -5.60
CA ARG A 76 -2.11 -8.43 -6.25
C ARG A 76 -0.64 -8.08 -5.97
N ASP A 77 0.18 -9.09 -5.86
CA ASP A 77 1.62 -8.99 -5.58
C ASP A 77 2.49 -9.47 -6.75
N ASN A 78 1.85 -9.92 -7.84
CA ASN A 78 2.50 -10.40 -9.05
C ASN A 78 1.64 -10.08 -10.29
N ASP A 79 2.07 -10.58 -11.49
CA ASP A 79 1.34 -10.36 -12.74
C ASP A 79 0.20 -11.36 -12.92
N TYR A 80 -0.91 -11.11 -12.27
CA TYR A 80 -2.20 -11.80 -12.45
C TYR A 80 -3.36 -10.82 -12.27
N ASP A 81 -4.53 -11.16 -12.82
CA ASP A 81 -5.80 -10.52 -12.48
C ASP A 81 -6.58 -11.35 -11.45
N LEU A 82 -7.54 -10.74 -10.78
CA LEU A 82 -8.34 -11.40 -9.75
C LEU A 82 -9.59 -12.10 -10.29
N SER A 83 -9.72 -12.23 -11.62
CA SER A 83 -10.89 -12.86 -12.21
C SER A 83 -10.99 -14.34 -11.83
N SER A 84 -12.22 -14.84 -11.71
CA SER A 84 -12.45 -16.27 -11.52
C SER A 84 -12.01 -17.03 -12.78
N PRO A 85 -11.43 -18.23 -12.64
CA PRO A 85 -10.81 -18.99 -13.76
C PRO A 85 -11.69 -19.18 -15.00
N ASN A 86 -13.01 -19.36 -14.80
CA ASN A 86 -13.98 -19.65 -15.86
C ASN A 86 -15.01 -18.52 -16.02
N ALA A 87 -14.63 -17.28 -15.75
CA ALA A 87 -15.56 -16.16 -15.85
C ALA A 87 -15.83 -15.80 -17.32
N ASP A 88 -17.10 -15.85 -17.75
CA ASP A 88 -17.52 -15.40 -19.10
C ASP A 88 -17.17 -13.93 -19.37
N ARG A 89 -17.24 -13.11 -18.31
CA ARG A 89 -16.93 -11.68 -18.34
C ARG A 89 -15.75 -11.38 -17.43
N ARG A 90 -14.55 -11.73 -17.89
CA ARG A 90 -13.32 -11.73 -17.09
C ARG A 90 -13.04 -10.38 -16.42
N LYS A 91 -13.10 -9.28 -17.17
CA LYS A 91 -12.86 -7.94 -16.64
C LYS A 91 -13.85 -7.55 -15.53
N LYS A 92 -15.13 -7.93 -15.69
CA LYS A 92 -16.12 -7.71 -14.64
C LYS A 92 -15.83 -8.55 -13.41
N SER A 93 -15.45 -9.82 -13.60
CA SER A 93 -15.10 -10.72 -12.50
C SER A 93 -13.87 -10.23 -11.72
N ASP A 94 -12.84 -9.73 -12.40
CA ASP A 94 -11.67 -9.10 -11.77
C ASP A 94 -12.11 -7.93 -10.89
N PHE A 95 -12.91 -7.01 -11.45
CA PHE A 95 -13.40 -5.85 -10.72
C PHE A 95 -14.24 -6.24 -9.49
N ASP A 96 -15.19 -7.16 -9.65
CA ASP A 96 -16.04 -7.64 -8.56
C ASP A 96 -15.21 -8.28 -7.42
N ASN A 97 -14.15 -9.02 -7.77
CA ASN A 97 -13.29 -9.67 -6.78
C ASN A 97 -12.35 -8.65 -6.09
N ARG A 98 -11.90 -7.61 -6.78
CA ARG A 98 -11.19 -6.47 -6.16
C ARG A 98 -12.07 -5.80 -5.11
N ILE A 99 -13.31 -5.45 -5.47
CA ILE A 99 -14.27 -4.85 -4.54
C ILE A 99 -14.49 -5.74 -3.32
N LYS A 100 -14.66 -7.06 -3.51
CA LYS A 100 -14.81 -7.99 -2.38
C LYS A 100 -13.59 -7.98 -1.47
N LEU A 101 -12.38 -8.02 -2.05
CA LEU A 101 -11.13 -8.00 -1.28
C LEU A 101 -11.02 -6.71 -0.48
N ILE A 102 -11.28 -5.57 -1.10
CA ILE A 102 -11.23 -4.25 -0.47
C ILE A 102 -12.24 -4.18 0.68
N ASN A 103 -13.50 -4.54 0.46
CA ASN A 103 -14.53 -4.49 1.49
C ASN A 103 -14.25 -5.43 2.66
N ASN A 104 -13.64 -6.58 2.41
CA ASN A 104 -13.31 -7.57 3.43
C ASN A 104 -12.01 -7.24 4.20
N SER A 105 -11.17 -6.37 3.67
CA SER A 105 -9.86 -6.04 4.26
C SER A 105 -9.97 -5.30 5.60
N LYS A 106 -11.10 -4.63 5.85
CA LYS A 106 -11.29 -3.71 7.01
C LYS A 106 -10.20 -2.65 7.10
N ALA A 107 -9.67 -2.23 5.97
CA ALA A 107 -8.63 -1.22 5.90
C ALA A 107 -9.15 0.16 6.34
N ASP A 108 -8.30 0.92 7.01
CA ASP A 108 -8.57 2.32 7.37
C ASP A 108 -8.44 3.23 6.13
N ILE A 109 -7.58 2.84 5.18
CA ILE A 109 -7.26 3.61 3.99
C ILE A 109 -7.26 2.68 2.77
N TYR A 110 -7.88 3.15 1.69
CA TYR A 110 -7.84 2.55 0.36
C TYR A 110 -7.06 3.45 -0.60
N LEU A 111 -6.12 2.87 -1.33
CA LEU A 111 -5.36 3.54 -2.38
C LEU A 111 -5.47 2.73 -3.67
N SER A 112 -5.83 3.37 -4.77
CA SER A 112 -5.81 2.75 -6.10
C SER A 112 -4.67 3.35 -6.93
N ILE A 113 -3.84 2.49 -7.50
CA ILE A 113 -2.64 2.89 -8.25
C ILE A 113 -2.87 2.61 -9.72
N HIS A 114 -2.91 3.68 -10.50
CA HIS A 114 -3.01 3.68 -11.96
C HIS A 114 -2.07 4.70 -12.55
N ILE A 115 -1.57 4.43 -13.74
CA ILE A 115 -0.75 5.35 -14.53
C ILE A 115 -1.46 5.59 -15.86
N ASN A 116 -2.10 6.74 -15.97
CA ASN A 116 -2.74 7.13 -17.22
C ASN A 116 -1.68 7.55 -18.27
N TYR A 117 -1.90 7.21 -19.51
CA TYR A 117 -1.17 7.77 -20.65
C TYR A 117 -2.10 8.66 -21.47
N LEU A 118 -1.67 9.89 -21.69
CA LEU A 118 -2.32 10.84 -22.57
C LEU A 118 -1.32 11.28 -23.62
N GLU A 119 -1.75 11.34 -24.88
CA GLU A 119 -0.90 11.85 -25.98
C GLU A 119 -0.60 13.35 -25.81
N ASP A 120 -1.47 14.08 -25.15
CA ASP A 120 -1.27 15.50 -24.86
C ASP A 120 -0.38 15.68 -23.62
N SER A 121 0.85 16.10 -23.87
CA SER A 121 1.88 16.33 -22.84
C SER A 121 1.63 17.53 -21.92
N THR A 122 0.56 18.31 -22.17
CA THR A 122 0.17 19.42 -21.28
C THR A 122 -0.39 18.93 -19.97
N TYR A 123 -0.89 17.68 -19.92
CA TYR A 123 -1.39 17.04 -18.70
C TYR A 123 -0.29 16.23 -18.04
N SER A 124 0.05 16.57 -16.81
CA SER A 124 1.05 15.85 -16.03
C SER A 124 0.74 15.95 -14.53
N GLY A 125 1.27 14.99 -13.74
CA GLY A 125 1.13 14.96 -12.29
C GLY A 125 0.15 13.91 -11.78
N ALA A 126 0.00 13.85 -10.46
CA ALA A 126 -0.97 12.97 -9.81
C ALA A 126 -2.39 13.51 -10.00
N GLN A 127 -3.34 12.58 -10.26
CA GLN A 127 -4.76 12.86 -10.43
C GLN A 127 -5.57 12.17 -9.33
#